data_4670d206a427de7bece529ddadf65bf1
#
_entry.id   4670d206a427de7bece529ddadf65bf1
#
_cell.length_a   1.000
_cell.length_b   1.000
_cell.length_c   1.000
_cell.angle_alpha   90.00
_cell.angle_beta   90.00
_cell.angle_gamma   90.00
#
_symmetry.space_group_name_H-M   'P 1'
#
loop_
_entity.id
_entity.type
_entity.pdbx_description
1 polymer ?
#
loop_
_entity_poly.entity_id
_entity_poly.type
_entity_poly.pdbx_seq_one_letter_code
_entity_poly.pdbx_strand_id
1 'polypeptide(L)'
;MEKPEGYFTDLFQLFFGKERELELYHQAFAKMEQAFPQARVKVGKSQVSFYGKHLFAAFSPPVRRKKDWPEHFLLVTFGLGEPLASPRVAGVVELYPGRFTHHVLVEREEELDEELFSFLAMAWEFGENKGRGSKAPHGRK
;
A
#
# COMPACT_ATOMS: atom_id res chain seq x y z
N MET A 1 -11.34 2.55 -11.98
CA MET A 1 -10.19 1.63 -12.02
C MET A 1 -10.68 0.26 -12.47
N GLU A 2 -10.05 -0.26 -13.50
CA GLU A 2 -10.49 -1.52 -14.08
C GLU A 2 -9.99 -2.68 -13.24
N LYS A 3 -10.87 -3.67 -13.02
CA LYS A 3 -10.51 -4.84 -12.25
C LYS A 3 -10.01 -5.94 -13.19
N PRO A 4 -8.91 -6.61 -12.83
CA PRO A 4 -8.41 -7.68 -13.69
C PRO A 4 -9.32 -8.90 -13.65
N GLU A 5 -9.15 -9.78 -14.63
CA GLU A 5 -9.90 -11.02 -14.68
C GLU A 5 -9.63 -11.83 -13.43
N GLY A 6 -10.69 -12.41 -12.85
CA GLY A 6 -10.55 -13.19 -11.65
C GLY A 6 -10.43 -12.39 -10.36
N TYR A 7 -10.61 -11.07 -10.45
CA TYR A 7 -10.40 -10.18 -9.32
C TYR A 7 -11.13 -10.64 -8.05
N PHE A 8 -12.43 -10.91 -8.17
CA PHE A 8 -13.22 -11.26 -6.98
C PHE A 8 -12.88 -12.64 -6.44
N THR A 9 -12.60 -13.60 -7.33
CA THR A 9 -12.18 -14.92 -6.93
C THR A 9 -10.84 -14.87 -6.19
N ASP A 10 -9.90 -14.10 -6.72
CA ASP A 10 -8.58 -13.97 -6.12
C ASP A 10 -8.67 -13.26 -4.77
N LEU A 11 -9.54 -12.25 -4.65
CA LEU A 11 -9.76 -11.59 -3.37
C LEU A 11 -10.33 -12.56 -2.35
N PHE A 12 -11.30 -13.37 -2.76
CA PHE A 12 -11.90 -14.34 -1.86
C PHE A 12 -10.83 -15.29 -1.30
N GLN A 13 -9.93 -15.73 -2.17
CA GLN A 13 -8.85 -16.62 -1.73
C GLN A 13 -7.87 -15.91 -0.82
N LEU A 14 -7.47 -14.70 -1.17
CA LEU A 14 -6.50 -13.95 -0.39
C LEU A 14 -7.02 -13.66 1.02
N PHE A 15 -8.28 -13.29 1.13
CA PHE A 15 -8.88 -12.92 2.42
C PHE A 15 -9.71 -14.04 3.03
N PHE A 16 -9.45 -15.28 2.62
CA PHE A 16 -10.25 -16.40 3.11
C PHE A 16 -10.18 -16.48 4.64
N GLY A 17 -11.35 -16.52 5.27
CA GLY A 17 -11.43 -16.56 6.73
C GLY A 17 -11.16 -15.21 7.41
N LYS A 18 -11.00 -14.15 6.64
CA LYS A 18 -10.69 -12.81 7.17
C LYS A 18 -11.70 -11.80 6.65
N GLU A 19 -12.94 -11.99 7.07
CA GLU A 19 -14.06 -11.21 6.53
C GLU A 19 -14.01 -9.74 6.93
N ARG A 20 -13.53 -9.45 8.14
CA ARG A 20 -13.42 -8.07 8.59
C ARG A 20 -12.38 -7.32 7.76
N GLU A 21 -11.26 -7.98 7.49
CA GLU A 21 -10.19 -7.38 6.69
C GLU A 21 -10.64 -7.19 5.25
N LEU A 22 -11.42 -8.14 4.71
CA LEU A 22 -11.93 -7.99 3.36
C LEU A 22 -12.87 -6.80 3.26
N GLU A 23 -13.71 -6.60 4.26
CA GLU A 23 -14.61 -5.45 4.27
C GLU A 23 -13.82 -4.14 4.30
N LEU A 24 -12.79 -4.08 5.14
CA LEU A 24 -11.91 -2.91 5.15
C LEU A 24 -11.25 -2.69 3.80
N TYR A 25 -10.84 -3.78 3.16
CA TYR A 25 -10.23 -3.66 1.84
C TYR A 25 -11.21 -3.08 0.82
N HIS A 26 -12.47 -3.53 0.84
CA HIS A 26 -13.45 -2.97 -0.09
C HIS A 26 -13.63 -1.47 0.13
N GLN A 27 -13.64 -1.03 1.38
CA GLN A 27 -13.73 0.38 1.69
C GLN A 27 -12.49 1.14 1.21
N ALA A 28 -11.32 0.52 1.39
CA ALA A 28 -10.07 1.11 0.92
C ALA A 28 -10.06 1.22 -0.61
N PHE A 29 -10.55 0.17 -1.29
CA PHE A 29 -10.56 0.18 -2.75
C PHE A 29 -11.40 1.33 -3.30
N ALA A 30 -12.55 1.58 -2.69
CA ALA A 30 -13.40 2.68 -3.14
C ALA A 30 -12.67 4.02 -3.05
N LYS A 31 -11.91 4.20 -1.97
CA LYS A 31 -11.12 5.43 -1.79
C LYS A 31 -9.93 5.48 -2.73
N MET A 32 -9.31 4.32 -2.99
CA MET A 32 -8.21 4.26 -3.96
C MET A 32 -8.68 4.66 -5.35
N GLU A 33 -9.87 4.20 -5.75
CA GLU A 33 -10.42 4.57 -7.04
C GLU A 33 -10.59 6.07 -7.18
N GLN A 34 -11.04 6.72 -6.11
CA GLN A 34 -11.25 8.16 -6.14
C GLN A 34 -9.92 8.92 -6.14
N ALA A 35 -8.97 8.45 -5.35
CA ALA A 35 -7.71 9.16 -5.19
C ALA A 35 -6.73 8.92 -6.34
N PHE A 36 -6.76 7.71 -6.91
CA PHE A 36 -5.81 7.30 -7.96
C PHE A 36 -6.54 6.61 -9.09
N PRO A 37 -7.38 7.34 -9.84
CA PRO A 37 -8.21 6.71 -10.88
C PRO A 37 -7.40 6.08 -12.01
N GLN A 38 -6.15 6.47 -12.20
CA GLN A 38 -5.31 5.93 -13.25
C GLN A 38 -4.46 4.76 -12.80
N ALA A 39 -4.53 4.39 -11.52
CA ALA A 39 -3.77 3.27 -11.01
C ALA A 39 -4.32 1.95 -11.55
N ARG A 40 -3.46 0.95 -11.60
CA ARG A 40 -3.84 -0.41 -11.95
C ARG A 40 -3.77 -1.28 -10.72
N VAL A 41 -4.71 -2.21 -10.60
CA VAL A 41 -4.79 -3.09 -9.44
C VAL A 41 -4.49 -4.53 -9.86
N LYS A 42 -3.79 -5.25 -9.00
CA LYS A 42 -3.49 -6.66 -9.23
C LYS A 42 -3.60 -7.40 -7.90
N VAL A 43 -4.29 -8.53 -7.91
CA VAL A 43 -4.43 -9.35 -6.71
C VAL A 43 -3.44 -10.50 -6.78
N GLY A 44 -2.52 -10.55 -5.81
CA GLY A 44 -1.56 -11.62 -5.72
C GLY A 44 -1.92 -12.60 -4.61
N LYS A 45 -1.02 -13.51 -4.34
CA LYS A 45 -1.24 -14.53 -3.31
C LYS A 45 -1.09 -13.98 -1.91
N SER A 46 -0.37 -12.88 -1.73
CA SER A 46 -0.11 -12.33 -0.40
C SER A 46 -0.61 -10.91 -0.23
N GLN A 47 -0.97 -10.22 -1.31
CA GLN A 47 -1.38 -8.82 -1.22
C GLN A 47 -2.10 -8.37 -2.48
N VAL A 48 -2.82 -7.25 -2.35
CA VAL A 48 -3.39 -6.53 -3.48
C VAL A 48 -2.45 -5.37 -3.76
N SER A 49 -1.95 -5.28 -4.98
CA SER A 49 -0.94 -4.29 -5.36
C SER A 49 -1.53 -3.24 -6.29
N PHE A 50 -1.14 -2.00 -6.06
CA PHE A 50 -1.59 -0.86 -6.88
C PHE A 50 -0.37 -0.23 -7.55
N TYR A 51 -0.49 -0.01 -8.86
CA TYR A 51 0.60 0.44 -9.70
C TYR A 51 0.26 1.72 -10.43
N GLY A 52 1.21 2.67 -10.45
CA GLY A 52 1.30 3.66 -11.49
C GLY A 52 2.35 3.13 -12.46
N LYS A 53 3.43 3.87 -12.69
CA LYS A 53 4.58 3.31 -13.40
C LYS A 53 5.19 2.16 -12.62
N HIS A 54 5.13 2.26 -11.31
CA HIS A 54 5.69 1.26 -10.41
C HIS A 54 4.69 0.96 -9.31
N LEU A 55 4.93 -0.13 -8.61
CA LEU A 55 4.15 -0.48 -7.43
C LEU A 55 4.32 0.64 -6.40
N PHE A 56 3.20 1.25 -5.98
CA PHE A 56 3.30 2.33 -4.99
C PHE A 56 2.56 2.03 -3.70
N ALA A 57 1.61 1.11 -3.72
CA ALA A 57 0.84 0.78 -2.52
C ALA A 57 0.37 -0.66 -2.59
N ALA A 58 0.27 -1.29 -1.44
CA ALA A 58 -0.27 -2.65 -1.36
C ALA A 58 -1.10 -2.78 -0.09
N PHE A 59 -2.12 -3.63 -0.18
CA PHE A 59 -2.99 -3.92 0.95
C PHE A 59 -3.02 -5.43 1.15
N SER A 60 -2.92 -5.88 2.39
CA SER A 60 -2.92 -7.31 2.63
C SER A 60 -3.61 -7.64 3.95
N PRO A 61 -4.17 -8.86 4.06
CA PRO A 61 -4.63 -9.33 5.35
C PRO A 61 -3.43 -9.62 6.25
N PRO A 62 -3.62 -9.73 7.57
CA PRO A 62 -2.53 -10.05 8.47
C PRO A 62 -2.11 -11.51 8.28
N VAL A 63 -0.95 -11.72 7.67
CA VAL A 63 -0.36 -13.04 7.51
C VAL A 63 0.60 -13.31 8.65
N ARG A 64 1.40 -12.31 8.98
CA ARG A 64 2.30 -12.35 10.13
C ARG A 64 2.05 -11.09 10.93
N ARG A 65 1.99 -11.21 12.24
CA ARG A 65 1.88 -10.01 13.05
C ARG A 65 2.93 -10.05 14.14
N LYS A 66 3.43 -8.88 14.45
CA LYS A 66 4.38 -8.72 15.53
C LYS A 66 3.64 -8.82 16.84
N LYS A 67 4.37 -9.06 17.91
CA LYS A 67 3.81 -9.34 19.21
C LYS A 67 2.78 -8.31 19.66
N ASP A 68 3.02 -7.05 19.41
CA ASP A 68 2.17 -5.97 19.89
C ASP A 68 1.13 -5.50 18.88
N TRP A 69 1.03 -6.18 17.75
CA TRP A 69 0.06 -5.79 16.72
C TRP A 69 -1.31 -6.40 17.04
N PRO A 70 -2.39 -5.74 16.64
CA PRO A 70 -3.75 -6.27 16.87
C PRO A 70 -4.00 -7.55 16.10
N GLU A 71 -5.05 -8.25 16.49
CA GLU A 71 -5.40 -9.50 15.83
C GLU A 71 -5.99 -9.27 14.44
N HIS A 72 -6.80 -8.23 14.30
CA HIS A 72 -7.49 -7.92 13.05
C HIS A 72 -7.08 -6.57 12.54
N PHE A 73 -6.49 -6.53 11.35
CA PHE A 73 -6.11 -5.28 10.70
C PHE A 73 -5.89 -5.52 9.22
N LEU A 74 -5.99 -4.45 8.46
CA LEU A 74 -5.56 -4.45 7.07
C LEU A 74 -4.19 -3.80 7.05
N LEU A 75 -3.20 -4.48 6.47
CA LEU A 75 -1.85 -3.95 6.39
C LEU A 75 -1.72 -3.12 5.13
N VAL A 76 -1.31 -1.86 5.29
CA VAL A 76 -1.07 -0.95 4.17
C VAL A 76 0.42 -0.75 4.04
N THR A 77 0.95 -1.01 2.85
CA THR A 77 2.38 -0.95 2.58
C THR A 77 2.64 0.05 1.46
N PHE A 78 3.63 0.91 1.63
CA PHE A 78 3.98 1.89 0.60
C PHE A 78 5.46 2.25 0.68
N GLY A 79 6.01 2.74 -0.44
CA GLY A 79 7.43 3.04 -0.54
C GLY A 79 7.71 4.50 -0.73
N LEU A 80 8.72 5.01 -0.02
CA LEU A 80 9.18 6.39 -0.14
C LEU A 80 10.69 6.40 -0.22
N GLY A 81 11.24 7.55 -0.63
CA GLY A 81 12.68 7.72 -0.71
C GLY A 81 13.36 8.00 0.61
N GLU A 82 12.59 8.28 1.66
CA GLU A 82 13.10 8.58 2.99
C GLU A 82 12.15 8.00 4.03
N PRO A 83 12.65 7.71 5.23
CA PRO A 83 11.77 7.25 6.31
C PRO A 83 10.77 8.34 6.68
N LEU A 84 9.53 7.98 6.88
CA LEU A 84 8.48 8.89 7.29
C LEU A 84 8.30 8.79 8.79
N ALA A 85 8.46 9.90 9.50
CA ALA A 85 8.27 9.95 10.93
C ALA A 85 6.81 10.25 11.22
N SER A 86 6.07 9.23 11.64
CA SER A 86 4.66 9.36 11.99
C SER A 86 4.30 8.24 12.95
N PRO A 87 3.49 8.54 13.97
CA PRO A 87 3.03 7.48 14.89
C PRO A 87 2.15 6.45 14.20
N ARG A 88 1.61 6.77 13.01
CA ARG A 88 0.82 5.82 12.23
C ARG A 88 1.67 4.73 11.60
N VAL A 89 2.97 4.97 11.43
CA VAL A 89 3.86 4.02 10.78
C VAL A 89 4.33 2.98 11.79
N ALA A 90 3.90 1.72 11.57
CA ALA A 90 4.20 0.63 12.49
C ALA A 90 5.58 0.02 12.22
N GLY A 91 6.13 0.23 11.04
CA GLY A 91 7.45 -0.28 10.71
C GLY A 91 7.97 0.32 9.43
N VAL A 92 9.29 0.47 9.35
CA VAL A 92 9.98 0.97 8.16
C VAL A 92 11.17 0.06 7.90
N VAL A 93 11.33 -0.36 6.66
CA VAL A 93 12.46 -1.20 6.25
C VAL A 93 13.08 -0.58 5.01
N GLU A 94 14.39 -0.38 5.06
CA GLU A 94 15.11 0.07 3.86
C GLU A 94 15.33 -1.16 2.98
N LEU A 95 14.49 -1.29 1.94
CA LEU A 95 14.51 -2.45 1.07
C LEU A 95 15.79 -2.51 0.23
N TYR A 96 16.21 -1.36 -0.28
CA TYR A 96 17.48 -1.15 -0.96
C TYR A 96 17.80 0.34 -0.84
N PRO A 97 19.01 0.76 -1.12
CA PRO A 97 19.39 2.17 -0.90
C PRO A 97 18.42 3.13 -1.59
N GLY A 98 17.87 4.03 -0.79
CA GLY A 98 16.95 5.04 -1.29
C GLY A 98 15.50 4.59 -1.42
N ARG A 99 15.17 3.37 -0.98
CA ARG A 99 13.79 2.89 -1.00
C ARG A 99 13.39 2.38 0.38
N PHE A 100 12.48 3.09 1.02
CA PHE A 100 12.00 2.73 2.35
C PHE A 100 10.57 2.25 2.29
N THR A 101 10.34 1.01 2.72
CA THR A 101 9.02 0.40 2.75
C THR A 101 8.39 0.66 4.11
N HIS A 102 7.20 1.23 4.09
CA HIS A 102 6.47 1.61 5.30
C HIS A 102 5.24 0.74 5.47
N HIS A 103 4.89 0.46 6.72
CA HIS A 103 3.70 -0.31 7.06
C HIS A 103 2.81 0.49 7.99
N VAL A 104 1.52 0.54 7.66
CA VAL A 104 0.50 1.16 8.49
C VAL A 104 -0.58 0.12 8.74
N LEU A 105 -1.02 -0.02 9.99
CA LEU A 105 -2.08 -0.95 10.35
C LEU A 105 -3.41 -0.19 10.38
N VAL A 106 -4.41 -0.73 9.68
CA VAL A 106 -5.73 -0.13 9.65
C VAL A 106 -6.70 -1.12 10.30
N GLU A 107 -7.31 -0.71 11.40
CA GLU A 107 -8.25 -1.56 12.15
C GLU A 107 -9.69 -1.17 11.88
N ARG A 108 -9.96 0.05 11.46
CA ARG A 108 -11.30 0.57 11.27
C ARG A 108 -11.35 1.48 10.05
N GLU A 109 -12.55 1.61 9.50
CA GLU A 109 -12.76 2.44 8.32
C GLU A 109 -12.31 3.88 8.53
N GLU A 110 -12.50 4.42 9.74
CA GLU A 110 -12.12 5.79 10.05
C GLU A 110 -10.64 6.06 9.85
N GLU A 111 -9.83 5.01 9.90
CA GLU A 111 -8.39 5.15 9.71
C GLU A 111 -7.97 5.18 8.25
N LEU A 112 -8.92 4.93 7.35
CA LEU A 112 -8.71 5.15 5.91
C LEU A 112 -8.99 6.62 5.63
N ASP A 113 -8.16 7.48 6.15
CA ASP A 113 -8.40 8.93 6.23
C ASP A 113 -7.47 9.72 5.31
N GLU A 114 -7.62 11.04 5.38
CA GLU A 114 -6.84 11.93 4.52
C GLU A 114 -5.35 11.82 4.80
N GLU A 115 -4.98 11.62 6.06
CA GLU A 115 -3.56 11.50 6.38
C GLU A 115 -2.96 10.28 5.71
N LEU A 116 -3.61 9.12 5.83
CA LEU A 116 -3.12 7.90 5.19
C LEU A 116 -3.01 8.10 3.68
N PHE A 117 -4.03 8.71 3.07
CA PHE A 117 -4.01 8.89 1.63
C PHE A 117 -3.00 9.95 1.19
N SER A 118 -2.63 10.87 2.08
CA SER A 118 -1.52 11.77 1.77
C SER A 118 -0.20 10.99 1.70
N PHE A 119 -0.03 10.00 2.57
CA PHE A 119 1.16 9.13 2.49
C PHE A 119 1.18 8.36 1.17
N LEU A 120 0.02 7.84 0.77
CA LEU A 120 -0.06 7.09 -0.48
C LEU A 120 0.17 8.00 -1.69
N ALA A 121 -0.25 9.25 -1.61
CA ALA A 121 0.02 10.23 -2.68
C ALA A 121 1.52 10.50 -2.78
N MET A 122 2.22 10.58 -1.65
CA MET A 122 3.67 10.72 -1.65
C MET A 122 4.33 9.51 -2.30
N ALA A 123 3.80 8.32 -2.03
CA ALA A 123 4.33 7.10 -2.61
C ALA A 123 4.09 7.06 -4.12
N TRP A 124 2.92 7.52 -4.56
CA TRP A 124 2.62 7.64 -5.98
C TRP A 124 3.65 8.54 -6.66
N GLU A 125 3.90 9.73 -6.09
CA GLU A 125 4.87 10.66 -6.64
C GLU A 125 6.27 10.07 -6.68
N PHE A 126 6.65 9.41 -5.61
CA PHE A 126 7.96 8.77 -5.56
C PHE A 126 8.10 7.74 -6.69
N GLY A 127 7.08 6.93 -6.90
CA GLY A 127 7.10 5.94 -7.97
C GLY A 127 7.13 6.55 -9.35
N GLU A 128 6.36 7.62 -9.57
CA GLU A 128 6.31 8.27 -10.88
C GLU A 128 7.62 8.96 -11.23
N ASN A 129 8.36 9.42 -10.23
CA ASN A 129 9.61 10.14 -10.45
C ASN A 129 10.86 9.28 -10.33
N LYS A 130 10.68 7.99 -10.08
CA LYS A 130 11.78 7.11 -9.72
C LYS A 130 12.91 7.10 -10.76
N GLY A 131 12.56 7.00 -12.04
CA GLY A 131 13.59 6.99 -13.09
C GLY A 131 14.31 8.31 -13.21
N ARG A 132 13.60 9.42 -13.00
CA ARG A 132 14.20 10.74 -13.11
C ARG A 132 15.17 11.02 -11.97
N GLY A 133 14.82 10.59 -10.76
CA GLY A 133 15.67 10.80 -9.61
C GLY A 133 17.02 10.15 -9.75
N SER A 134 17.07 8.98 -10.35
CA SER A 134 18.32 8.24 -10.49
C SER A 134 19.26 8.87 -11.52
N LYS A 135 18.81 9.79 -12.33
CA LYS A 135 19.64 10.45 -13.34
C LYS A 135 20.41 11.63 -12.81
N ALA A 136 20.04 12.14 -11.80
CA ALA A 136 20.69 13.36 -11.29
C ALA A 136 22.14 13.16 -11.02
N PRO A 137 22.29 13.18 -11.29
CA PRO A 137 23.16 13.37 -10.89
C PRO A 137 23.80 13.67 -10.69
N HIS A 138 23.51 13.16 -10.74
CA HIS A 138 23.94 13.44 -10.59
C HIS A 138 24.43 13.50 -10.49
N GLY A 139 24.34 13.14 -10.71
CA GLY A 139 24.63 13.30 -10.67
C GLY A 139 24.87 12.91 -10.40
N ARG A 140 24.76 12.57 -10.50
CA ARG A 140 24.71 12.50 -10.33
C ARG A 140 24.82 12.08 -9.99
N LYS A 141 25.09 11.76 -10.08
CA LYS A 141 24.93 11.58 -9.91
C LYS A 141 25.04 11.53 -9.98
#